data_063b98f7cc81805d38b488d50c80a607
#
_entry.id   063b98f7cc81805d38b488d50c80a607
#
_cell.length_a   1.000
_cell.length_b   1.000
_cell.length_c   1.000
_cell.angle_alpha   90.00
_cell.angle_beta   90.00
_cell.angle_gamma   90.00
#
_symmetry.space_group_name_H-M   'P 1'
#
loop_
_entity.id
_entity.type
_entity.pdbx_description
1 polymer ?
#
loop_
_entity_poly.entity_id
_entity_poly.type
_entity_poly.pdbx_seq_one_letter_code
_entity_poly.pdbx_strand_id
1 'polypeptide(L)'
;MSNNKWSEQKIDQLLSQVPKLQDTRSKDEVLKKLQQDSRLTEYNQKKRKRWIPPVVTVAALITLTLLGATIINQPSVEQSAFDSSKMSESSTDMDSVTNEESNTMNEEATEGSADKSIMFKSTSDESSAETEMATSDAKIQSILTSPYVSDVENHTVFKIGLVSQDALVVPVTFLIPNDQIQQDFGNQTPNTLQLYEQYAGAIKEEDLGFVDYHPVKGTFEVDQDQLIHKLPKEHDYDLSSAALNVYDLSLQFTFEGFTEINHQNEDGSQAEFDQVGQKTPTVLTNGFYKTAVYPYTDPTGEVNMVPSLNEPFNSVSDALNALKTPPNDFFANVIPRSVTFTVEEVQGIVHIKFSEPLALNSLSQEQTSQLIESFVLTAATFDVQIQFDNIVEEQWNGINLTQPLEQPVGLNKYAWQ
;
A
#
# COMPACT_ATOMS: atom_id res chain seq x y z
N MET A 1 37.51 -9.84 19.89
CA MET A 1 36.24 -10.34 19.32
C MET A 1 36.54 -11.01 18.01
N SER A 2 36.30 -12.30 17.91
CA SER A 2 36.82 -13.18 16.83
C SER A 2 35.91 -13.08 15.61
N ASN A 3 36.38 -12.46 14.54
CA ASN A 3 35.75 -12.47 13.22
C ASN A 3 35.75 -13.92 12.66
N ASN A 4 34.63 -14.57 12.75
CA ASN A 4 34.40 -15.89 12.17
C ASN A 4 34.12 -15.76 10.66
N LYS A 5 35.11 -15.37 9.88
CA LYS A 5 35.02 -15.44 8.41
C LYS A 5 34.96 -16.91 8.00
N TRP A 6 33.86 -17.34 7.44
CA TRP A 6 33.71 -18.62 6.78
C TRP A 6 34.70 -18.66 5.61
N SER A 7 35.68 -19.58 5.64
CA SER A 7 36.57 -19.75 4.49
C SER A 7 35.84 -20.51 3.38
N GLU A 8 36.10 -20.17 2.10
CA GLU A 8 35.53 -20.88 0.93
C GLU A 8 35.70 -22.41 1.05
N GLN A 9 36.84 -22.87 1.54
CA GLN A 9 37.08 -24.31 1.77
C GLN A 9 36.12 -24.94 2.78
N LYS A 10 35.64 -24.18 3.77
CA LYS A 10 34.70 -24.70 4.77
C LYS A 10 33.28 -24.71 4.22
N ILE A 11 32.94 -23.76 3.33
CA ILE A 11 31.67 -23.72 2.60
C ILE A 11 31.61 -24.89 1.62
N ASP A 12 32.64 -25.14 0.83
CA ASP A 12 32.72 -26.27 -0.10
C ASP A 12 32.64 -27.62 0.63
N GLN A 13 33.26 -27.73 1.80
CA GLN A 13 33.20 -28.95 2.61
C GLN A 13 31.79 -29.20 3.17
N LEU A 14 31.05 -28.15 3.55
CA LEU A 14 29.65 -28.24 4.00
C LEU A 14 28.71 -28.55 2.83
N LEU A 15 28.91 -27.92 1.67
CA LEU A 15 28.12 -28.19 0.46
C LEU A 15 28.33 -29.62 -0.06
N SER A 16 29.54 -30.19 0.09
CA SER A 16 29.83 -31.57 -0.30
C SER A 16 29.18 -32.63 0.60
N GLN A 17 28.78 -32.24 1.82
CA GLN A 17 28.09 -33.10 2.80
C GLN A 17 26.56 -33.04 2.67
N VAL A 18 26.02 -32.14 1.87
CA VAL A 18 24.57 -32.09 1.62
C VAL A 18 24.16 -33.30 0.79
N PRO A 19 23.19 -34.12 1.24
CA PRO A 19 22.70 -35.23 0.45
C PRO A 19 22.20 -34.74 -0.91
N LYS A 20 22.79 -35.26 -1.98
CA LYS A 20 22.32 -35.00 -3.35
C LYS A 20 20.93 -35.64 -3.48
N LEU A 21 19.87 -34.82 -3.40
CA LEU A 21 18.52 -35.24 -3.71
C LEU A 21 18.47 -35.57 -5.20
N GLN A 22 18.52 -36.84 -5.52
CA GLN A 22 18.24 -37.32 -6.89
C GLN A 22 16.72 -37.45 -7.03
N ASP A 23 16.15 -36.61 -7.86
CA ASP A 23 14.75 -36.79 -8.27
C ASP A 23 14.66 -38.01 -9.21
N THR A 24 14.14 -39.10 -8.68
CA THR A 24 13.97 -40.35 -9.41
C THR A 24 12.71 -40.41 -10.28
N ARG A 25 11.91 -39.34 -10.28
CA ARG A 25 10.68 -39.26 -11.09
C ARG A 25 11.01 -39.09 -12.56
N SER A 26 10.30 -39.81 -13.43
CA SER A 26 10.45 -39.66 -14.88
C SER A 26 9.86 -38.32 -15.35
N LYS A 27 10.42 -37.76 -16.42
CA LYS A 27 9.85 -36.54 -17.04
C LYS A 27 8.36 -36.67 -17.38
N ASP A 28 7.92 -37.85 -17.79
CA ASP A 28 6.53 -38.16 -18.14
C ASP A 28 5.63 -38.15 -16.90
N GLU A 29 6.11 -38.58 -15.76
CA GLU A 29 5.38 -38.55 -14.49
C GLU A 29 5.19 -37.12 -13.97
N VAL A 30 6.23 -36.29 -14.09
CA VAL A 30 6.16 -34.86 -13.73
C VAL A 30 5.19 -34.14 -14.69
N LEU A 31 5.29 -34.41 -16.00
CA LEU A 31 4.40 -33.79 -16.99
C LEU A 31 2.93 -34.17 -16.77
N LYS A 32 2.68 -35.43 -16.40
CA LYS A 32 1.32 -35.92 -16.10
C LYS A 32 0.73 -35.27 -14.85
N LYS A 33 1.54 -35.04 -13.79
CA LYS A 33 1.12 -34.30 -12.60
C LYS A 33 0.83 -32.84 -12.90
N LEU A 34 1.66 -32.17 -13.72
CA LEU A 34 1.43 -30.81 -14.15
C LEU A 34 0.14 -30.67 -14.99
N GLN A 35 -0.14 -31.64 -15.86
CA GLN A 35 -1.39 -31.65 -16.64
C GLN A 35 -2.64 -31.95 -15.80
N GLN A 36 -2.49 -32.57 -14.66
CA GLN A 36 -3.58 -32.88 -13.71
C GLN A 36 -3.79 -31.77 -12.64
N ASP A 37 -2.88 -30.79 -12.53
CA ASP A 37 -3.05 -29.68 -11.61
C ASP A 37 -4.16 -28.74 -12.11
N SER A 38 -5.27 -28.69 -11.39
CA SER A 38 -6.43 -27.87 -11.71
C SER A 38 -6.10 -26.38 -11.84
N ARG A 39 -5.08 -25.89 -11.12
CA ARG A 39 -4.63 -24.50 -11.17
C ARG A 39 -3.99 -24.13 -12.51
N LEU A 40 -3.38 -25.09 -13.21
CA LEU A 40 -2.81 -24.89 -14.55
C LEU A 40 -3.84 -25.07 -15.67
N THR A 41 -4.92 -25.82 -15.43
CA THR A 41 -6.02 -25.98 -16.41
C THR A 41 -6.90 -24.75 -16.50
N GLU A 42 -7.08 -23.96 -15.43
CA GLU A 42 -7.84 -22.71 -15.48
C GLU A 42 -7.13 -21.61 -16.30
N TYR A 43 -5.80 -21.57 -16.28
CA TYR A 43 -5.05 -20.59 -17.08
C TYR A 43 -5.16 -20.82 -18.60
N ASN A 44 -5.36 -22.06 -19.04
CA ASN A 44 -5.46 -22.40 -20.48
C ASN A 44 -6.86 -22.17 -21.09
N GLN A 45 -7.91 -21.96 -20.31
CA GLN A 45 -9.25 -21.73 -20.86
C GLN A 45 -9.53 -20.28 -21.29
N LYS A 46 -8.66 -19.32 -21.02
CA LYS A 46 -8.81 -17.91 -21.45
C LYS A 46 -8.16 -17.57 -22.80
N LYS A 47 -7.82 -18.53 -23.64
CA LYS A 47 -7.53 -18.24 -25.07
C LYS A 47 -8.83 -17.93 -25.79
N ARG A 48 -9.31 -16.68 -25.67
CA ARG A 48 -10.37 -16.14 -26.55
C ARG A 48 -9.98 -16.33 -27.99
N LYS A 49 -10.78 -17.13 -28.71
CA LYS A 49 -10.73 -17.24 -30.18
C LYS A 49 -10.77 -15.83 -30.78
N ARG A 50 -9.65 -15.38 -31.35
CA ARG A 50 -9.55 -14.14 -32.15
C ARG A 50 -10.32 -14.31 -33.47
N TRP A 51 -11.67 -14.30 -33.42
CA TRP A 51 -12.49 -14.44 -34.62
C TRP A 51 -13.51 -13.32 -34.81
N ILE A 52 -13.33 -12.18 -34.14
CA ILE A 52 -14.31 -11.08 -34.17
C ILE A 52 -13.88 -9.82 -34.96
N PRO A 53 -12.65 -9.60 -35.46
CA PRO A 53 -12.35 -8.37 -36.18
C PRO A 53 -13.10 -8.18 -37.52
N PRO A 54 -13.35 -9.19 -38.39
CA PRO A 54 -13.96 -8.90 -39.67
C PRO A 54 -15.49 -8.67 -39.63
N VAL A 55 -16.19 -9.19 -38.61
CA VAL A 55 -17.65 -9.03 -38.52
C VAL A 55 -18.04 -7.66 -37.97
N VAL A 56 -17.25 -7.10 -37.04
CA VAL A 56 -17.51 -5.78 -36.48
C VAL A 56 -17.27 -4.65 -37.48
N THR A 57 -16.27 -4.80 -38.38
CA THR A 57 -16.00 -3.81 -39.43
C THR A 57 -17.07 -3.79 -40.47
N VAL A 58 -17.67 -4.92 -40.83
CA VAL A 58 -18.78 -4.98 -41.78
C VAL A 58 -20.07 -4.41 -41.19
N ALA A 59 -20.36 -4.69 -39.93
CA ALA A 59 -21.52 -4.11 -39.23
C ALA A 59 -21.40 -2.58 -39.06
N ALA A 60 -20.22 -2.05 -38.77
CA ALA A 60 -19.98 -0.61 -38.66
C ALA A 60 -20.14 0.10 -40.03
N LEU A 61 -19.71 -0.52 -41.12
CA LEU A 61 -19.92 0.01 -42.49
C LEU A 61 -21.38 0.04 -42.88
N ILE A 62 -22.15 -0.99 -42.55
CA ILE A 62 -23.61 -1.07 -42.85
C ILE A 62 -24.37 -0.02 -42.01
N THR A 63 -24.03 0.20 -40.76
CA THR A 63 -24.67 1.24 -39.93
C THR A 63 -24.33 2.64 -40.40
N LEU A 64 -23.11 2.91 -40.86
CA LEU A 64 -22.69 4.20 -41.41
C LEU A 64 -23.40 4.51 -42.77
N THR A 65 -23.62 3.51 -43.61
CA THR A 65 -24.38 3.70 -44.87
C THR A 65 -25.85 3.90 -44.64
N LEU A 66 -26.46 3.26 -43.64
CA LEU A 66 -27.86 3.45 -43.25
C LEU A 66 -28.09 4.83 -42.61
N LEU A 67 -27.17 5.32 -41.78
CA LEU A 67 -27.22 6.68 -41.21
C LEU A 67 -27.01 7.77 -42.25
N GLY A 68 -26.14 7.55 -43.24
CA GLY A 68 -25.94 8.46 -44.38
C GLY A 68 -27.17 8.59 -45.27
N ALA A 69 -27.93 7.52 -45.47
CA ALA A 69 -29.14 7.52 -46.26
C ALA A 69 -30.34 8.24 -45.60
N THR A 70 -30.37 8.31 -44.26
CA THR A 70 -31.43 8.98 -43.51
C THR A 70 -31.24 10.49 -43.43
N ILE A 71 -30.03 11.01 -43.63
CA ILE A 71 -29.73 12.47 -43.58
C ILE A 71 -30.11 13.14 -44.92
N ILE A 72 -30.19 12.41 -46.00
CA ILE A 72 -30.50 12.93 -47.36
C ILE A 72 -32.01 13.01 -47.63
N ASN A 73 -32.89 12.44 -46.81
CA ASN A 73 -34.30 12.32 -47.07
C ASN A 73 -35.16 12.75 -45.86
N GLN A 74 -35.03 13.99 -45.34
CA GLN A 74 -36.02 14.56 -44.41
C GLN A 74 -36.88 15.60 -45.11
N PRO A 75 -38.23 15.42 -45.14
CA PRO A 75 -39.16 16.53 -45.05
C PRO A 75 -39.56 16.72 -43.59
N SER A 76 -39.50 17.98 -43.16
CA SER A 76 -40.02 18.53 -41.93
C SER A 76 -41.51 18.18 -41.70
N VAL A 77 -41.92 17.85 -40.45
CA VAL A 77 -43.10 18.30 -39.76
C VAL A 77 -43.34 17.59 -38.42
N GLU A 78 -43.40 18.39 -37.35
CA GLU A 78 -44.21 18.40 -36.12
C GLU A 78 -44.63 17.18 -35.33
N GLN A 79 -44.31 17.29 -34.01
CA GLN A 79 -45.10 17.03 -32.79
C GLN A 79 -46.14 15.90 -32.78
N SER A 80 -46.00 15.02 -31.80
CA SER A 80 -46.91 14.90 -30.64
C SER A 80 -46.68 13.66 -29.81
N ALA A 81 -47.07 13.80 -28.56
CA ALA A 81 -46.92 12.98 -27.39
C ALA A 81 -47.74 11.68 -27.33
N PHE A 82 -47.61 10.98 -26.19
CA PHE A 82 -48.44 9.89 -25.60
C PHE A 82 -48.07 8.45 -26.06
N ASP A 83 -48.05 7.46 -25.29
CA ASP A 83 -48.41 7.08 -23.91
C ASP A 83 -48.23 5.57 -23.77
N SER A 84 -47.92 5.15 -22.57
CA SER A 84 -48.35 3.95 -21.84
C SER A 84 -48.19 2.52 -22.38
N SER A 85 -47.57 1.80 -21.49
CA SER A 85 -48.13 0.64 -20.76
C SER A 85 -47.89 -0.79 -21.26
N LYS A 86 -47.42 -1.53 -20.26
CA LYS A 86 -47.92 -2.79 -19.71
C LYS A 86 -47.37 -4.14 -20.22
N MET A 87 -46.81 -4.81 -19.24
CA MET A 87 -47.18 -6.17 -18.73
C MET A 87 -46.89 -7.40 -19.62
N SER A 88 -46.21 -8.40 -19.06
CA SER A 88 -46.72 -9.57 -18.33
C SER A 88 -45.61 -10.58 -18.17
N GLU A 89 -45.19 -10.98 -16.96
CA GLU A 89 -45.57 -12.15 -16.18
C GLU A 89 -45.39 -13.52 -16.83
N SER A 90 -44.66 -14.39 -16.14
CA SER A 90 -44.98 -15.77 -15.71
C SER A 90 -43.70 -16.48 -15.29
N SER A 91 -43.39 -16.72 -14.01
CA SER A 91 -43.79 -17.77 -13.05
C SER A 91 -43.55 -19.21 -13.51
N THR A 92 -42.90 -19.97 -12.72
CA THR A 92 -43.20 -21.14 -11.85
C THR A 92 -41.91 -21.95 -11.64
N ASP A 93 -41.55 -22.38 -10.54
CA ASP A 93 -41.92 -23.08 -9.35
C ASP A 93 -40.92 -24.20 -9.03
N MET A 94 -40.59 -24.28 -7.73
CA MET A 94 -40.48 -25.46 -6.84
C MET A 94 -39.51 -26.61 -7.23
N ASP A 95 -38.64 -27.05 -6.34
CA ASP A 95 -38.97 -27.81 -5.14
C ASP A 95 -37.77 -28.04 -4.22
N SER A 96 -38.04 -28.03 -2.95
CA SER A 96 -37.34 -28.41 -1.75
C SER A 96 -36.87 -29.86 -1.71
N VAL A 97 -35.90 -30.20 -0.85
CA VAL A 97 -35.98 -31.23 0.21
C VAL A 97 -34.80 -31.10 1.19
N THR A 98 -35.17 -31.03 2.46
CA THR A 98 -34.50 -31.21 3.75
C THR A 98 -33.78 -32.55 3.97
N ASN A 99 -32.80 -32.56 4.90
CA ASN A 99 -32.65 -33.32 6.15
C ASN A 99 -31.23 -33.13 6.70
N GLU A 100 -31.03 -32.57 7.93
CA GLU A 100 -31.01 -33.10 9.27
C GLU A 100 -30.15 -34.35 9.52
N GLU A 101 -29.23 -34.27 10.44
CA GLU A 101 -29.06 -34.76 11.79
C GLU A 101 -27.58 -34.78 12.20
N SER A 102 -27.15 -34.06 13.23
CA SER A 102 -27.01 -34.26 14.68
C SER A 102 -26.14 -35.46 15.11
N ASN A 103 -25.12 -35.15 15.95
CA ASN A 103 -24.76 -35.74 17.24
C ASN A 103 -23.40 -35.23 17.71
N THR A 104 -23.32 -34.46 18.76
CA THR A 104 -23.27 -34.58 20.23
C THR A 104 -22.19 -35.47 20.82
N MET A 105 -21.63 -34.89 21.89
CA MET A 105 -20.99 -35.49 23.10
C MET A 105 -19.49 -35.81 23.01
N ASN A 106 -18.67 -35.60 24.00
CA ASN A 106 -18.70 -35.11 25.39
C ASN A 106 -17.26 -35.03 25.88
N GLU A 107 -16.98 -34.06 26.77
CA GLU A 107 -16.28 -34.12 28.05
C GLU A 107 -14.97 -34.92 28.17
N GLU A 108 -13.94 -34.38 28.78
CA GLU A 108 -13.74 -34.30 30.22
C GLU A 108 -12.44 -33.59 30.62
N ALA A 109 -12.50 -32.89 31.72
CA ALA A 109 -11.52 -32.09 32.43
C ALA A 109 -10.34 -32.87 33.00
N THR A 110 -9.24 -32.19 33.30
CA THR A 110 -8.61 -32.28 34.65
C THR A 110 -7.65 -31.11 34.93
N GLU A 111 -7.73 -30.70 36.17
CA GLU A 111 -7.10 -29.61 36.92
C GLU A 111 -5.59 -29.72 37.08
N GLY A 112 -4.97 -28.57 37.43
CA GLY A 112 -3.61 -28.57 38.01
C GLY A 112 -3.04 -27.19 38.27
N SER A 113 -3.45 -26.59 39.34
CA SER A 113 -2.92 -25.52 40.18
C SER A 113 -1.39 -25.30 40.18
N ALA A 114 -0.94 -24.04 40.18
CA ALA A 114 -0.07 -23.46 41.20
C ALA A 114 0.29 -21.98 40.98
N ASP A 115 -0.26 -21.22 41.78
CA ASP A 115 0.05 -19.95 42.43
C ASP A 115 1.56 -19.59 42.53
N LYS A 116 1.92 -18.36 42.14
CA LYS A 116 2.95 -17.56 42.78
C LYS A 116 2.71 -16.06 42.58
N SER A 117 1.99 -15.49 43.51
CA SER A 117 1.96 -14.07 43.81
C SER A 117 3.36 -13.57 44.22
N ILE A 118 3.84 -12.50 43.56
CA ILE A 118 4.89 -11.66 44.09
C ILE A 118 4.31 -10.26 44.37
N MET A 119 4.17 -10.03 45.66
CA MET A 119 3.78 -8.79 46.32
C MET A 119 4.91 -7.76 46.17
N PHE A 120 4.68 -6.60 45.54
CA PHE A 120 5.55 -5.47 45.66
C PHE A 120 4.91 -4.34 46.49
N LYS A 121 5.63 -4.00 47.48
CA LYS A 121 5.36 -3.11 48.59
C LYS A 121 5.33 -1.65 48.15
N SER A 122 4.24 -0.95 48.44
CA SER A 122 4.13 0.51 48.31
C SER A 122 5.06 1.23 49.27
N THR A 123 5.83 2.14 48.73
CA THR A 123 6.35 3.31 49.52
C THR A 123 5.98 4.57 48.77
N SER A 124 5.19 5.38 49.45
CA SER A 124 4.78 6.72 49.07
C SER A 124 5.98 7.68 49.10
N ASP A 125 6.15 8.45 48.01
CA ASP A 125 6.71 9.77 48.09
C ASP A 125 6.03 10.70 47.07
N GLU A 126 5.35 11.70 47.57
CA GLU A 126 4.77 12.82 46.87
C GLU A 126 5.89 13.75 46.36
N SER A 127 6.09 13.78 45.05
CA SER A 127 6.62 14.97 44.32
C SER A 127 6.94 14.56 42.86
N SER A 128 6.01 14.66 41.93
CA SER A 128 6.30 14.79 40.50
C SER A 128 5.04 14.76 39.60
N ALA A 129 4.01 15.52 39.96
CA ALA A 129 2.82 15.60 39.11
C ALA A 129 3.01 16.45 37.83
N GLU A 130 4.02 17.32 37.78
CA GLU A 130 4.27 18.16 36.59
C GLU A 130 5.23 17.53 35.55
N THR A 131 6.05 16.56 35.96
CA THR A 131 6.96 15.87 35.02
C THR A 131 6.32 14.69 34.34
N GLU A 132 5.27 14.08 34.90
CA GLU A 132 4.54 12.98 34.28
C GLU A 132 3.58 13.43 33.19
N MET A 133 3.02 14.66 33.24
CA MET A 133 2.19 15.21 32.20
C MET A 133 2.98 15.51 30.92
N ALA A 134 4.18 16.08 31.02
CA ALA A 134 5.04 16.37 29.88
C ALA A 134 5.59 15.10 29.23
N THR A 135 5.83 14.05 30.03
CA THR A 135 6.29 12.75 29.49
C THR A 135 5.14 11.91 28.91
N SER A 136 3.90 12.11 29.37
CA SER A 136 2.73 11.45 28.77
C SER A 136 2.39 12.05 27.41
N ASP A 137 2.46 13.36 27.24
CA ASP A 137 2.20 14.02 25.97
C ASP A 137 3.27 13.70 24.92
N ALA A 138 4.55 13.65 25.30
CA ALA A 138 5.63 13.22 24.42
C ALA A 138 5.51 11.74 24.02
N LYS A 139 4.97 10.88 24.90
CA LYS A 139 4.76 9.47 24.62
C LYS A 139 3.49 9.24 23.81
N ILE A 140 2.48 10.12 23.93
CA ILE A 140 1.24 10.09 23.15
C ILE A 140 1.49 10.49 21.69
N GLN A 141 2.34 11.50 21.44
CA GLN A 141 2.74 11.90 20.08
C GLN A 141 3.53 10.81 19.31
N SER A 142 4.09 9.82 19.98
CA SER A 142 4.88 8.76 19.35
C SER A 142 4.05 7.57 18.82
N ILE A 143 2.73 7.57 18.98
CA ILE A 143 1.87 6.42 18.63
C ILE A 143 1.39 6.49 17.18
N LEU A 144 1.25 7.70 16.64
CA LEU A 144 0.97 7.87 15.21
C LEU A 144 2.28 7.79 14.44
N THR A 145 2.30 6.90 13.45
CA THR A 145 3.50 6.71 12.62
C THR A 145 3.66 7.82 11.58
N SER A 146 2.58 8.51 11.23
CA SER A 146 2.55 9.53 10.17
C SER A 146 2.70 10.95 10.71
N PRO A 147 3.38 11.86 9.97
CA PRO A 147 3.49 13.26 10.36
C PRO A 147 2.25 14.06 9.94
N TYR A 148 1.86 14.99 10.81
CA TYR A 148 0.76 15.95 10.57
C TYR A 148 1.30 17.38 10.48
N VAL A 149 0.43 18.34 10.11
CA VAL A 149 0.84 19.75 9.95
C VAL A 149 1.51 20.32 11.20
N SER A 150 1.04 19.92 12.40
CA SER A 150 1.68 20.31 13.66
C SER A 150 3.13 19.82 13.82
N ASP A 151 3.48 18.70 13.21
CA ASP A 151 4.84 18.14 13.27
C ASP A 151 5.83 18.93 12.39
N VAL A 152 5.34 19.63 11.36
CA VAL A 152 6.19 20.28 10.35
C VAL A 152 6.36 21.77 10.51
N GLU A 153 5.80 22.40 11.57
CA GLU A 153 5.88 23.86 11.77
C GLU A 153 7.32 24.40 11.72
N ASN A 154 8.32 23.63 12.22
CA ASN A 154 9.73 24.00 12.26
C ASN A 154 10.62 23.04 11.47
N HIS A 155 10.05 22.28 10.56
CA HIS A 155 10.75 21.26 9.78
C HIS A 155 10.43 21.38 8.29
N THR A 156 11.39 20.98 7.49
CA THR A 156 11.19 20.70 6.07
C THR A 156 10.97 19.21 5.88
N VAL A 157 9.96 18.86 5.11
CA VAL A 157 9.60 17.47 4.82
C VAL A 157 10.49 16.94 3.70
N PHE A 158 11.15 15.80 3.96
CA PHE A 158 11.89 15.05 2.96
C PHE A 158 11.32 13.63 2.87
N LYS A 159 10.69 13.32 1.76
CA LYS A 159 10.10 12.00 1.50
C LYS A 159 11.05 11.14 0.68
N ILE A 160 11.11 9.84 1.02
CA ILE A 160 11.95 8.87 0.32
C ILE A 160 11.34 7.48 0.44
N GLY A 161 11.47 6.67 -0.61
CA GLY A 161 11.02 5.28 -0.64
C GLY A 161 12.13 4.33 -0.23
N LEU A 162 12.22 3.95 1.05
CA LEU A 162 13.22 3.00 1.56
C LEU A 162 12.81 1.56 1.28
N VAL A 163 13.80 0.69 1.10
CA VAL A 163 13.57 -0.72 0.73
C VAL A 163 13.69 -1.61 1.96
N SER A 164 12.61 -2.34 2.29
CA SER A 164 12.64 -3.29 3.39
C SER A 164 13.39 -4.58 3.04
N GLN A 165 13.72 -5.37 4.06
CA GLN A 165 14.34 -6.69 3.90
C GLN A 165 13.46 -7.69 3.12
N ASP A 166 12.14 -7.45 3.08
CA ASP A 166 11.15 -8.24 2.33
C ASP A 166 10.91 -7.70 0.91
N ALA A 167 11.77 -6.80 0.43
CA ALA A 167 11.67 -6.12 -0.87
C ALA A 167 10.36 -5.32 -1.06
N LEU A 168 9.76 -4.85 0.04
CA LEU A 168 8.71 -3.83 0.00
C LEU A 168 9.35 -2.45 0.01
N VAL A 169 8.78 -1.53 -0.76
CA VAL A 169 9.17 -0.13 -0.67
C VAL A 169 8.27 0.57 0.34
N VAL A 170 8.89 1.11 1.38
CA VAL A 170 8.23 1.80 2.48
C VAL A 170 8.42 3.30 2.28
N PRO A 171 7.35 4.07 2.07
CA PRO A 171 7.46 5.53 2.00
C PRO A 171 7.78 6.07 3.40
N VAL A 172 8.86 6.81 3.52
CA VAL A 172 9.34 7.41 4.77
C VAL A 172 9.39 8.92 4.64
N THR A 173 9.03 9.60 5.71
CA THR A 173 9.03 11.06 5.79
C THR A 173 10.00 11.51 6.88
N PHE A 174 11.15 12.03 6.47
CA PHE A 174 12.09 12.67 7.38
C PHE A 174 11.68 14.11 7.66
N LEU A 175 11.74 14.50 8.92
CA LEU A 175 11.52 15.86 9.40
C LEU A 175 12.88 16.52 9.65
N ILE A 176 13.35 17.31 8.68
CA ILE A 176 14.64 18.01 8.74
C ILE A 176 14.43 19.37 9.39
N PRO A 177 15.13 19.71 10.51
CA PRO A 177 15.00 21.02 11.15
C PRO A 177 15.27 22.16 10.16
N ASN A 178 14.44 23.20 10.18
CA ASN A 178 14.60 24.36 9.28
C ASN A 178 15.94 25.08 9.49
N ASP A 179 16.54 25.04 10.67
CA ASP A 179 17.87 25.55 10.93
C ASP A 179 18.94 24.80 10.10
N GLN A 180 18.79 23.47 9.96
CA GLN A 180 19.66 22.66 9.11
C GLN A 180 19.50 23.03 7.62
N ILE A 181 18.25 23.15 7.18
CA ILE A 181 17.94 23.61 5.81
C ILE A 181 18.54 24.98 5.51
N GLN A 182 18.42 25.90 6.46
CA GLN A 182 19.03 27.23 6.31
C GLN A 182 20.56 27.17 6.25
N GLN A 183 21.18 26.27 7.00
CA GLN A 183 22.63 26.06 6.96
C GLN A 183 23.07 25.50 5.59
N ASP A 184 22.34 24.55 5.02
CA ASP A 184 22.74 23.81 3.82
C ASP A 184 22.35 24.55 2.53
N PHE A 185 21.20 25.24 2.52
CA PHE A 185 20.65 25.90 1.31
C PHE A 185 20.54 27.44 1.45
N GLY A 186 20.88 28.00 2.62
CA GLY A 186 20.73 29.44 2.87
C GLY A 186 19.25 29.85 2.89
N ASN A 187 18.91 30.92 2.15
CA ASN A 187 17.54 31.43 2.07
C ASN A 187 16.72 30.80 0.90
N GLN A 188 17.23 29.74 0.29
CA GLN A 188 16.53 29.06 -0.79
C GLN A 188 15.65 27.93 -0.23
N THR A 189 14.44 27.82 -0.75
CA THR A 189 13.60 26.64 -0.47
C THR A 189 14.01 25.52 -1.43
N PRO A 190 14.63 24.44 -0.94
CA PRO A 190 15.05 23.35 -1.81
C PRO A 190 13.82 22.60 -2.37
N ASN A 191 13.94 22.15 -3.63
CA ASN A 191 13.01 21.20 -4.19
C ASN A 191 13.36 19.76 -3.77
N THR A 192 12.51 18.80 -4.13
CA THR A 192 12.67 17.38 -3.74
C THR A 192 14.00 16.80 -4.25
N LEU A 193 14.43 17.12 -5.47
CA LEU A 193 15.72 16.67 -6.00
C LEU A 193 16.90 17.21 -5.20
N GLN A 194 16.89 18.49 -4.85
CA GLN A 194 17.94 19.11 -4.05
C GLN A 194 18.01 18.50 -2.64
N LEU A 195 16.86 18.20 -2.02
CA LEU A 195 16.81 17.48 -0.75
C LEU A 195 17.40 16.06 -0.90
N TYR A 196 17.05 15.37 -1.98
CA TYR A 196 17.57 14.03 -2.25
C TYR A 196 19.08 14.02 -2.43
N GLU A 197 19.62 14.90 -3.26
CA GLU A 197 21.06 15.01 -3.52
C GLU A 197 21.85 15.36 -2.26
N GLN A 198 21.27 16.18 -1.36
CA GLN A 198 21.92 16.61 -0.13
C GLN A 198 21.86 15.51 0.95
N TYR A 199 20.72 14.83 1.10
CA TYR A 199 20.45 14.06 2.30
C TYR A 199 20.38 12.54 2.08
N ALA A 200 20.04 12.03 0.89
CA ALA A 200 19.85 10.60 0.67
C ALA A 200 21.07 9.77 1.07
N GLY A 201 22.28 10.20 0.69
CA GLY A 201 23.52 9.50 1.03
C GLY A 201 23.94 9.58 2.52
N ALA A 202 23.26 10.40 3.32
CA ALA A 202 23.51 10.51 4.75
C ALA A 202 22.59 9.59 5.60
N ILE A 203 21.53 9.05 4.97
CA ILE A 203 20.61 8.12 5.65
C ILE A 203 21.34 6.80 5.91
N LYS A 204 21.35 6.38 7.14
CA LYS A 204 21.86 5.06 7.53
C LYS A 204 20.72 4.05 7.49
N GLU A 205 20.37 3.61 6.29
CA GLU A 205 19.19 2.77 6.03
C GLU A 205 19.22 1.47 6.87
N GLU A 206 20.38 0.82 7.00
CA GLU A 206 20.54 -0.38 7.80
C GLU A 206 20.29 -0.16 9.30
N ASP A 207 20.64 1.02 9.85
CA ASP A 207 20.37 1.38 11.24
C ASP A 207 18.86 1.57 11.50
N LEU A 208 18.09 1.87 10.44
CA LEU A 208 16.63 2.01 10.45
C LEU A 208 15.90 0.72 10.09
N GLY A 209 16.60 -0.40 9.86
CA GLY A 209 16.01 -1.70 9.52
C GLY A 209 15.77 -1.92 8.03
N PHE A 210 16.22 -1.01 7.16
CA PHE A 210 16.10 -1.11 5.71
C PHE A 210 17.35 -1.68 5.03
N VAL A 211 17.25 -1.95 3.76
CA VAL A 211 18.37 -2.33 2.90
C VAL A 211 19.08 -1.07 2.43
N ASP A 212 20.41 -1.07 2.36
CA ASP A 212 21.20 0.01 1.79
C ASP A 212 20.91 0.14 0.29
N TYR A 213 20.09 1.12 -0.10
CA TYR A 213 19.56 1.29 -1.46
C TYR A 213 19.81 2.69 -2.01
N HIS A 214 19.75 3.72 -1.18
CA HIS A 214 19.96 5.11 -1.56
C HIS A 214 21.37 5.62 -1.22
N PRO A 215 21.92 6.54 -2.02
CA PRO A 215 21.35 7.09 -3.25
C PRO A 215 21.36 6.06 -4.39
N VAL A 216 20.34 6.10 -5.24
CA VAL A 216 20.30 5.24 -6.43
C VAL A 216 21.45 5.59 -7.37
N LYS A 217 21.93 4.55 -8.09
CA LYS A 217 23.05 4.72 -9.05
C LYS A 217 22.64 5.64 -10.19
N GLY A 218 23.51 6.56 -10.55
CA GLY A 218 23.29 7.49 -11.64
C GLY A 218 23.16 8.94 -11.18
N THR A 219 22.68 9.79 -12.05
CA THR A 219 22.48 11.22 -11.77
C THR A 219 21.12 11.68 -12.27
N PHE A 220 20.57 12.71 -11.63
CA PHE A 220 19.31 13.31 -12.02
C PHE A 220 19.53 14.69 -12.62
N GLU A 221 18.74 15.01 -13.65
CA GLU A 221 18.65 16.35 -14.24
C GLU A 221 17.18 16.77 -14.28
N VAL A 222 16.93 18.07 -14.09
CA VAL A 222 15.59 18.64 -14.21
C VAL A 222 15.36 19.12 -15.63
N ASP A 223 14.27 18.68 -16.26
CA ASP A 223 13.76 19.22 -17.51
C ASP A 223 12.32 19.68 -17.32
N GLN A 224 12.13 20.97 -17.05
CA GLN A 224 10.86 21.61 -16.71
C GLN A 224 10.24 21.00 -15.43
N ASP A 225 9.15 20.26 -15.55
CA ASP A 225 8.44 19.55 -14.49
C ASP A 225 8.72 18.03 -14.46
N GLN A 226 9.71 17.59 -15.23
CA GLN A 226 10.14 16.21 -15.34
C GLN A 226 11.57 16.03 -14.80
N LEU A 227 11.89 14.80 -14.43
CA LEU A 227 13.26 14.39 -14.14
C LEU A 227 13.80 13.52 -15.27
N ILE A 228 15.09 13.65 -15.54
CA ILE A 228 15.85 12.73 -16.36
C ILE A 228 16.79 11.99 -15.42
N HIS A 229 16.61 10.66 -15.29
CA HIS A 229 17.54 9.80 -14.58
C HIS A 229 18.54 9.21 -15.56
N LYS A 230 19.80 9.63 -15.47
CA LYS A 230 20.91 9.11 -16.27
C LYS A 230 21.54 7.93 -15.52
N LEU A 231 21.32 6.75 -16.02
CA LEU A 231 21.77 5.49 -15.46
C LEU A 231 23.16 5.11 -15.97
N PRO A 232 24.06 4.63 -15.10
CA PRO A 232 25.29 3.97 -15.54
C PRO A 232 24.94 2.69 -16.28
N LYS A 233 25.84 2.23 -17.14
CA LYS A 233 25.65 1.01 -17.92
C LYS A 233 25.46 -0.25 -17.03
N GLU A 234 26.08 -0.25 -15.85
CA GLU A 234 26.00 -1.37 -14.89
C GLU A 234 25.13 -0.92 -13.70
N HIS A 235 23.94 -1.47 -13.63
CA HIS A 235 23.01 -1.32 -12.51
C HIS A 235 22.27 -2.63 -12.24
N ASP A 236 21.60 -2.71 -11.09
CA ASP A 236 20.93 -3.93 -10.63
C ASP A 236 19.40 -3.81 -10.67
N TYR A 237 18.86 -2.70 -11.24
CA TYR A 237 17.43 -2.37 -11.18
C TYR A 237 16.56 -3.23 -12.08
N ASP A 238 17.13 -3.96 -13.02
CA ASP A 238 16.46 -4.80 -14.00
C ASP A 238 16.81 -6.31 -13.91
N LEU A 239 17.51 -6.73 -12.87
CA LEU A 239 17.86 -8.14 -12.65
C LEU A 239 16.64 -9.06 -12.52
N SER A 240 15.51 -8.51 -12.09
CA SER A 240 14.23 -9.23 -11.97
C SER A 240 13.06 -8.25 -12.05
N SER A 241 11.85 -8.79 -12.28
CA SER A 241 10.62 -7.97 -12.21
C SER A 241 10.40 -7.37 -10.82
N ALA A 242 10.85 -8.03 -9.76
CA ALA A 242 10.80 -7.49 -8.40
C ALA A 242 11.75 -6.31 -8.23
N ALA A 243 13.01 -6.43 -8.72
CA ALA A 243 13.98 -5.32 -8.68
C ALA A 243 13.48 -4.09 -9.44
N LEU A 244 12.90 -4.31 -10.63
CA LEU A 244 12.29 -3.24 -11.41
C LEU A 244 11.14 -2.56 -10.69
N ASN A 245 10.27 -3.33 -10.04
CA ASN A 245 9.15 -2.78 -9.26
C ASN A 245 9.65 -1.98 -8.04
N VAL A 246 10.64 -2.49 -7.32
CA VAL A 246 11.28 -1.77 -6.21
C VAL A 246 11.87 -0.44 -6.69
N TYR A 247 12.57 -0.45 -7.82
CA TYR A 247 13.15 0.74 -8.41
C TYR A 247 12.08 1.79 -8.76
N ASP A 248 11.03 1.41 -9.50
CA ASP A 248 9.95 2.32 -9.88
C ASP A 248 9.23 2.90 -8.66
N LEU A 249 8.91 2.07 -7.66
CA LEU A 249 8.22 2.51 -6.46
C LEU A 249 9.09 3.39 -5.56
N SER A 250 10.40 3.06 -5.45
CA SER A 250 11.34 3.90 -4.70
C SER A 250 11.40 5.30 -5.28
N LEU A 251 11.47 5.43 -6.60
CA LEU A 251 11.43 6.72 -7.28
C LEU A 251 10.10 7.45 -7.09
N GLN A 252 8.97 6.74 -7.19
CA GLN A 252 7.64 7.33 -6.99
C GLN A 252 7.45 7.90 -5.59
N PHE A 253 7.94 7.23 -4.56
CA PHE A 253 7.83 7.70 -3.18
C PHE A 253 8.85 8.79 -2.82
N THR A 254 9.88 8.96 -3.67
CA THR A 254 10.97 9.92 -3.42
C THR A 254 10.72 11.25 -4.11
N PHE A 255 10.35 11.24 -5.39
CA PHE A 255 10.36 12.43 -6.24
C PHE A 255 8.97 13.05 -6.43
N GLU A 256 8.30 13.41 -5.34
CA GLU A 256 7.07 14.21 -5.43
C GLU A 256 7.39 15.64 -5.94
N GLY A 257 6.42 16.26 -6.63
CA GLY A 257 6.55 17.59 -7.20
C GLY A 257 6.99 17.61 -8.66
N PHE A 258 7.36 16.47 -9.23
CA PHE A 258 7.58 16.26 -10.65
C PHE A 258 6.45 15.42 -11.26
N THR A 259 6.33 15.41 -12.60
CA THR A 259 5.27 14.68 -13.30
C THR A 259 5.69 13.27 -13.69
N GLU A 260 6.93 13.10 -14.13
CA GLU A 260 7.49 11.81 -14.52
C GLU A 260 9.02 11.81 -14.46
N ILE A 261 9.60 10.60 -14.50
CA ILE A 261 11.05 10.40 -14.59
C ILE A 261 11.35 9.66 -15.90
N ASN A 262 12.09 10.32 -16.77
CA ASN A 262 12.62 9.76 -18.02
C ASN A 262 13.94 9.05 -17.75
N HIS A 263 14.11 7.83 -18.26
CA HIS A 263 15.29 7.01 -18.03
C HIS A 263 16.19 7.03 -19.26
N GLN A 264 17.43 7.48 -19.09
CA GLN A 264 18.43 7.56 -20.14
C GLN A 264 19.74 6.88 -19.72
N ASN A 265 20.51 6.44 -20.69
CA ASN A 265 21.90 6.09 -20.49
C ASN A 265 22.74 7.36 -20.32
N GLU A 266 23.99 7.24 -19.86
CA GLU A 266 24.93 8.37 -19.71
C GLU A 266 25.15 9.16 -21.01
N ASP A 267 25.03 8.51 -22.17
CA ASP A 267 25.16 9.12 -23.49
C ASP A 267 23.91 9.85 -23.99
N GLY A 268 22.83 9.86 -23.20
CA GLY A 268 21.55 10.48 -23.52
C GLY A 268 20.61 9.62 -24.36
N SER A 269 20.99 8.40 -24.75
CA SER A 269 20.08 7.45 -25.38
C SER A 269 19.08 6.91 -24.34
N GLN A 270 17.91 6.45 -24.80
CA GLN A 270 16.92 5.85 -23.91
C GLN A 270 17.48 4.60 -23.26
N ALA A 271 17.27 4.46 -21.95
CA ALA A 271 17.71 3.30 -21.20
C ALA A 271 16.97 2.03 -21.65
N GLU A 272 17.70 0.93 -21.80
CA GLU A 272 17.14 -0.40 -22.05
C GLU A 272 17.36 -1.27 -20.84
N PHE A 273 16.28 -1.88 -20.34
CA PHE A 273 16.27 -2.77 -19.20
C PHE A 273 16.00 -4.20 -19.67
N ASP A 274 16.75 -5.16 -19.16
CA ASP A 274 16.69 -6.57 -19.57
C ASP A 274 15.28 -7.17 -19.49
N GLN A 275 14.47 -6.72 -18.50
CA GLN A 275 13.13 -7.26 -18.26
C GLN A 275 12.04 -6.68 -19.16
N VAL A 276 12.21 -5.44 -19.67
CA VAL A 276 11.13 -4.71 -20.36
C VAL A 276 11.57 -4.10 -21.69
N GLY A 277 12.85 -4.18 -22.08
CA GLY A 277 13.40 -3.49 -23.24
C GLY A 277 13.56 -2.00 -22.94
N GLN A 278 13.15 -1.11 -23.86
CA GLN A 278 13.20 0.33 -23.62
C GLN A 278 12.35 0.68 -22.40
N LYS A 279 13.00 1.29 -21.38
CA LYS A 279 12.34 1.70 -20.15
C LYS A 279 11.40 2.87 -20.42
N THR A 280 10.11 2.67 -20.20
CA THR A 280 9.13 3.75 -20.26
C THR A 280 9.31 4.70 -19.07
N PRO A 281 8.92 5.98 -19.20
CA PRO A 281 8.96 6.91 -18.09
C PRO A 281 8.20 6.38 -16.85
N THR A 282 8.75 6.62 -15.67
CA THR A 282 8.06 6.36 -14.42
C THR A 282 7.15 7.55 -14.11
N VAL A 283 5.83 7.34 -14.17
CA VAL A 283 4.84 8.39 -13.87
C VAL A 283 4.77 8.61 -12.37
N LEU A 284 4.83 9.86 -11.94
CA LEU A 284 4.78 10.24 -10.54
C LEU A 284 3.36 10.65 -10.15
N THR A 285 2.82 10.00 -9.15
CA THR A 285 1.42 10.22 -8.70
C THR A 285 1.29 11.31 -7.63
N ASN A 286 2.41 11.82 -7.14
CA ASN A 286 2.47 12.87 -6.11
C ASN A 286 1.64 12.54 -4.85
N GLY A 287 1.75 11.30 -4.37
CA GLY A 287 1.02 10.81 -3.19
C GLY A 287 -0.39 10.27 -3.50
N PHE A 288 -0.94 10.51 -4.69
CA PHE A 288 -2.29 10.05 -5.06
C PHE A 288 -2.27 8.65 -5.68
N TYR A 289 -1.84 7.66 -4.89
CA TYR A 289 -1.67 6.27 -5.36
C TYR A 289 -2.98 5.52 -5.58
N LYS A 290 -4.12 6.02 -5.06
CA LYS A 290 -5.45 5.41 -5.10
C LYS A 290 -5.45 3.97 -4.61
N THR A 291 -4.85 3.75 -3.46
CA THR A 291 -4.63 2.42 -2.89
C THR A 291 -5.00 2.35 -1.42
N ALA A 292 -5.15 1.14 -0.90
CA ALA A 292 -5.30 0.91 0.53
C ALA A 292 -3.92 0.88 1.22
N VAL A 293 -3.84 1.44 2.44
CA VAL A 293 -2.62 1.53 3.24
C VAL A 293 -2.76 0.64 4.47
N TYR A 294 -1.79 -0.25 4.65
CA TYR A 294 -1.79 -1.25 5.71
C TYR A 294 -0.55 -1.14 6.60
N PRO A 295 -0.63 -1.55 7.86
CA PRO A 295 0.55 -1.74 8.69
C PRO A 295 1.35 -2.95 8.20
N TYR A 296 2.63 -2.75 8.08
CA TYR A 296 3.66 -3.74 7.81
C TYR A 296 4.62 -3.75 9.00
N THR A 297 4.87 -4.90 9.58
CA THR A 297 5.87 -5.07 10.63
C THR A 297 7.15 -5.63 10.01
N ASP A 298 8.22 -4.87 10.10
CA ASP A 298 9.51 -5.30 9.59
C ASP A 298 10.15 -6.40 10.48
N PRO A 299 11.25 -7.05 10.03
CA PRO A 299 11.93 -8.07 10.83
C PRO A 299 12.53 -7.57 12.15
N THR A 300 12.65 -6.25 12.37
CA THR A 300 13.11 -5.67 13.63
C THR A 300 11.96 -5.49 14.65
N GLY A 301 10.72 -5.61 14.19
CA GLY A 301 9.49 -5.40 14.96
C GLY A 301 8.94 -3.98 14.87
N GLU A 302 9.52 -3.12 14.03
CA GLU A 302 9.00 -1.77 13.77
C GLU A 302 7.79 -1.84 12.83
N VAL A 303 6.77 -1.03 13.09
CA VAL A 303 5.54 -0.98 12.30
C VAL A 303 5.56 0.23 11.40
N ASN A 304 5.47 0.00 10.10
CA ASN A 304 5.37 1.03 9.07
C ASN A 304 4.03 0.93 8.33
N MET A 305 3.48 2.07 7.96
CA MET A 305 2.28 2.14 7.13
C MET A 305 2.67 2.11 5.65
N VAL A 306 2.21 1.08 4.91
CA VAL A 306 2.68 0.83 3.54
C VAL A 306 1.49 0.75 2.58
N PRO A 307 1.52 1.51 1.46
CA PRO A 307 0.54 1.38 0.39
C PRO A 307 0.60 0.00 -0.28
N SER A 308 -0.54 -0.64 -0.46
CA SER A 308 -0.63 -1.91 -1.20
C SER A 308 -0.74 -1.64 -2.69
N LEU A 309 0.38 -1.42 -3.36
CA LEU A 309 0.47 -1.00 -4.76
C LEU A 309 0.30 -2.16 -5.75
N ASN A 310 -0.83 -2.87 -5.68
CA ASN A 310 -1.21 -3.82 -6.72
C ASN A 310 -1.77 -3.03 -7.94
N GLU A 311 -3.09 -2.98 -8.08
CA GLU A 311 -3.76 -2.13 -9.07
C GLU A 311 -4.48 -0.99 -8.34
N PRO A 312 -4.48 0.26 -8.86
CA PRO A 312 -5.21 1.36 -8.26
C PRO A 312 -6.71 1.05 -8.16
N PHE A 313 -7.32 1.40 -7.05
CA PHE A 313 -8.77 1.27 -6.88
C PHE A 313 -9.49 2.35 -7.69
N ASN A 314 -10.68 2.01 -8.19
CA ASN A 314 -11.51 2.96 -8.94
C ASN A 314 -12.18 4.00 -8.03
N SER A 315 -12.37 3.68 -6.75
CA SER A 315 -13.00 4.57 -5.78
C SER A 315 -12.35 4.44 -4.41
N VAL A 316 -12.42 5.50 -3.61
CA VAL A 316 -12.01 5.50 -2.21
C VAL A 316 -12.81 4.48 -1.40
N SER A 317 -14.10 4.30 -1.73
CA SER A 317 -14.94 3.30 -1.06
C SER A 317 -14.42 1.87 -1.28
N ASP A 318 -13.96 1.53 -2.48
CA ASP A 318 -13.38 0.22 -2.76
C ASP A 318 -12.07 0.02 -1.98
N ALA A 319 -11.20 1.02 -1.94
CA ALA A 319 -9.94 0.97 -1.20
C ALA A 319 -10.17 0.84 0.30
N LEU A 320 -11.09 1.60 0.88
CA LEU A 320 -11.45 1.52 2.30
C LEU A 320 -12.09 0.16 2.65
N ASN A 321 -12.92 -0.39 1.77
CA ASN A 321 -13.47 -1.73 1.97
C ASN A 321 -12.41 -2.84 1.86
N ALA A 322 -11.34 -2.62 1.09
CA ALA A 322 -10.22 -3.56 1.00
C ALA A 322 -9.47 -3.72 2.33
N LEU A 323 -9.50 -2.72 3.22
CA LEU A 323 -8.91 -2.81 4.57
C LEU A 323 -9.48 -3.95 5.43
N LYS A 324 -10.65 -4.50 5.08
CA LYS A 324 -11.25 -5.66 5.76
C LYS A 324 -10.44 -6.94 5.57
N THR A 325 -9.62 -7.01 4.52
CA THR A 325 -8.83 -8.21 4.21
C THR A 325 -7.49 -7.77 3.59
N PRO A 326 -6.37 -7.97 4.29
CA PRO A 326 -5.06 -7.63 3.72
C PRO A 326 -4.79 -8.47 2.46
N PRO A 327 -4.08 -7.91 1.48
CA PRO A 327 -3.88 -8.55 0.18
C PRO A 327 -2.89 -9.74 0.22
N ASN A 328 -2.07 -9.82 1.24
CA ASN A 328 -1.08 -10.89 1.46
C ASN A 328 -0.64 -10.93 2.93
N ASP A 329 0.27 -11.86 3.25
CA ASP A 329 0.72 -12.12 4.62
C ASP A 329 1.75 -11.08 5.15
N PHE A 330 2.23 -10.16 4.33
CA PHE A 330 3.11 -9.06 4.79
C PHE A 330 2.33 -8.00 5.57
N PHE A 331 1.05 -7.84 5.30
CA PHE A 331 0.22 -6.80 5.87
C PHE A 331 -0.66 -7.30 7.01
N ALA A 332 -0.72 -6.54 8.09
CA ALA A 332 -1.58 -6.86 9.21
C ALA A 332 -3.06 -6.57 8.91
N ASN A 333 -3.95 -7.35 9.51
CA ASN A 333 -5.38 -7.08 9.45
C ASN A 333 -5.74 -5.98 10.46
N VAL A 334 -6.15 -4.82 9.96
CA VAL A 334 -6.48 -3.65 10.78
C VAL A 334 -7.93 -3.62 11.27
N ILE A 335 -8.85 -4.29 10.58
CA ILE A 335 -10.26 -4.29 10.94
C ILE A 335 -10.58 -5.54 11.75
N PRO A 336 -10.92 -5.42 13.06
CA PRO A 336 -11.36 -6.58 13.83
C PRO A 336 -12.55 -7.26 13.16
N ARG A 337 -12.59 -8.60 13.19
CA ARG A 337 -13.65 -9.39 12.51
C ARG A 337 -15.08 -9.06 12.96
N SER A 338 -15.24 -8.55 14.18
CA SER A 338 -16.53 -8.12 14.73
C SER A 338 -16.94 -6.71 14.26
N VAL A 339 -16.02 -5.95 13.68
CA VAL A 339 -16.27 -4.56 13.24
C VAL A 339 -16.73 -4.56 11.79
N THR A 340 -17.92 -4.03 11.57
CA THR A 340 -18.49 -3.81 10.23
C THR A 340 -18.80 -2.33 10.05
N PHE A 341 -18.62 -1.82 8.84
CA PHE A 341 -18.85 -0.42 8.50
C PHE A 341 -19.34 -0.28 7.07
N THR A 342 -19.93 0.87 6.79
CA THR A 342 -20.29 1.36 5.45
C THR A 342 -19.50 2.62 5.14
N VAL A 343 -19.27 2.87 3.85
CA VAL A 343 -18.56 4.04 3.34
C VAL A 343 -19.52 4.85 2.50
N GLU A 344 -19.67 6.15 2.81
CA GLU A 344 -20.52 7.07 2.07
C GLU A 344 -19.78 8.39 1.86
N GLU A 345 -19.80 8.93 0.65
CA GLU A 345 -19.20 10.22 0.34
C GLU A 345 -20.29 11.30 0.38
N VAL A 346 -20.11 12.29 1.26
CA VAL A 346 -21.03 13.42 1.44
C VAL A 346 -20.26 14.73 1.36
N GLN A 347 -20.53 15.54 0.37
CA GLN A 347 -19.91 16.86 0.18
C GLN A 347 -18.37 16.85 0.14
N GLY A 348 -17.77 15.80 -0.41
CA GLY A 348 -16.32 15.65 -0.53
C GLY A 348 -15.62 15.12 0.74
N ILE A 349 -16.40 14.74 1.75
CA ILE A 349 -15.91 14.04 2.95
C ILE A 349 -16.40 12.60 2.90
N VAL A 350 -15.54 11.67 3.22
CA VAL A 350 -15.85 10.25 3.25
C VAL A 350 -16.24 9.83 4.67
N HIS A 351 -17.50 9.47 4.86
CA HIS A 351 -18.04 8.99 6.13
C HIS A 351 -17.83 7.49 6.27
N ILE A 352 -17.15 7.09 7.34
CA ILE A 352 -16.97 5.71 7.77
C ILE A 352 -17.94 5.45 8.91
N LYS A 353 -19.11 4.86 8.59
CA LYS A 353 -20.15 4.60 9.58
C LYS A 353 -20.06 3.17 10.08
N PHE A 354 -19.67 3.00 11.34
CA PHE A 354 -19.68 1.70 12.00
C PHE A 354 -21.14 1.23 12.25
N SER A 355 -21.40 -0.06 11.98
CA SER A 355 -22.76 -0.63 12.12
C SER A 355 -23.22 -0.67 13.55
N GLU A 356 -22.31 -0.94 14.49
CA GLU A 356 -22.49 -0.86 15.93
C GLU A 356 -21.56 0.22 16.50
N PRO A 357 -21.89 0.85 17.64
CA PRO A 357 -21.01 1.82 18.28
C PRO A 357 -19.62 1.21 18.55
N LEU A 358 -18.59 1.75 17.92
CA LEU A 358 -17.23 1.31 18.09
C LEU A 358 -16.60 2.02 19.30
N ALA A 359 -16.33 1.26 20.37
CA ALA A 359 -15.58 1.75 21.52
C ALA A 359 -14.08 1.50 21.27
N LEU A 360 -13.30 2.53 20.97
CA LEU A 360 -11.86 2.44 20.72
C LEU A 360 -11.10 1.91 21.94
N ASN A 361 -11.58 2.24 23.15
CA ASN A 361 -11.03 1.73 24.40
C ASN A 361 -11.17 0.20 24.58
N SER A 362 -11.95 -0.48 23.72
CA SER A 362 -12.05 -1.96 23.68
C SER A 362 -10.92 -2.59 22.87
N LEU A 363 -10.15 -1.80 22.12
CA LEU A 363 -8.99 -2.20 21.35
C LEU A 363 -7.71 -1.87 22.12
N SER A 364 -6.59 -2.52 21.77
CA SER A 364 -5.29 -2.03 22.23
C SER A 364 -4.95 -0.68 21.59
N GLN A 365 -4.05 0.07 22.21
CA GLN A 365 -3.61 1.35 21.69
C GLN A 365 -2.99 1.23 20.30
N GLU A 366 -2.21 0.17 20.07
CA GLU A 366 -1.63 -0.16 18.77
C GLU A 366 -2.70 -0.48 17.72
N GLN A 367 -3.68 -1.33 18.06
CA GLN A 367 -4.79 -1.65 17.15
C GLN A 367 -5.61 -0.42 16.77
N THR A 368 -5.81 0.49 17.73
CA THR A 368 -6.55 1.73 17.49
C THR A 368 -5.79 2.67 16.57
N SER A 369 -4.47 2.87 16.78
CA SER A 369 -3.66 3.70 15.88
C SER A 369 -3.60 3.12 14.48
N GLN A 370 -3.33 1.84 14.33
CA GLN A 370 -3.30 1.17 13.03
C GLN A 370 -4.64 1.27 12.29
N LEU A 371 -5.76 1.12 13.00
CA LEU A 371 -7.09 1.27 12.42
C LEU A 371 -7.32 2.71 11.92
N ILE A 372 -7.11 3.71 12.77
CA ILE A 372 -7.32 5.12 12.41
C ILE A 372 -6.39 5.51 11.25
N GLU A 373 -5.09 5.22 11.37
CA GLU A 373 -4.12 5.58 10.33
C GLU A 373 -4.39 4.87 9.00
N SER A 374 -4.77 3.58 9.00
CA SER A 374 -5.11 2.89 7.75
C SER A 374 -6.29 3.56 7.03
N PHE A 375 -7.32 3.98 7.77
CA PHE A 375 -8.45 4.70 7.16
C PHE A 375 -8.03 6.08 6.64
N VAL A 376 -7.34 6.88 7.46
CA VAL A 376 -6.92 8.25 7.10
C VAL A 376 -5.95 8.23 5.91
N LEU A 377 -4.92 7.38 5.98
CA LEU A 377 -3.91 7.28 4.93
C LEU A 377 -4.50 6.73 3.63
N THR A 378 -5.39 5.73 3.70
CA THR A 378 -6.08 5.23 2.50
C THR A 378 -6.87 6.34 1.82
N ALA A 379 -7.64 7.13 2.58
CA ALA A 379 -8.38 8.26 2.04
C ALA A 379 -7.46 9.36 1.48
N ALA A 380 -6.33 9.62 2.14
CA ALA A 380 -5.33 10.59 1.67
C ALA A 380 -4.76 10.21 0.29
N THR A 381 -4.64 8.91 -0.05
CA THR A 381 -4.23 8.49 -1.41
C THR A 381 -5.23 8.87 -2.52
N PHE A 382 -6.42 9.32 -2.16
CA PHE A 382 -7.47 9.84 -3.05
C PHE A 382 -7.71 11.34 -2.90
N ASP A 383 -6.90 12.04 -2.09
CA ASP A 383 -7.06 13.47 -1.76
C ASP A 383 -8.41 13.79 -1.10
N VAL A 384 -8.89 12.93 -0.23
CA VAL A 384 -10.15 13.15 0.51
C VAL A 384 -9.96 12.98 2.00
N GLN A 385 -10.73 13.74 2.78
CA GLN A 385 -10.80 13.60 4.23
C GLN A 385 -11.84 12.56 4.63
N ILE A 386 -11.65 11.93 5.78
CA ILE A 386 -12.64 11.04 6.37
C ILE A 386 -13.24 11.63 7.64
N GLN A 387 -14.45 11.18 7.94
CA GLN A 387 -15.09 11.35 9.23
C GLN A 387 -15.62 10.02 9.72
N PHE A 388 -15.37 9.71 10.99
CA PHE A 388 -15.95 8.53 11.60
C PHE A 388 -17.35 8.83 12.18
N ASP A 389 -18.29 7.94 11.91
CA ASP A 389 -19.62 7.97 12.48
C ASP A 389 -19.84 6.73 13.35
N ASN A 390 -20.53 6.93 14.49
CA ASN A 390 -20.85 5.87 15.44
C ASN A 390 -19.61 5.32 16.21
N ILE A 391 -18.65 6.22 16.55
CA ILE A 391 -17.58 5.98 17.54
C ILE A 391 -18.05 6.48 18.90
N VAL A 392 -17.66 5.77 19.96
CA VAL A 392 -18.06 6.12 21.33
C VAL A 392 -17.26 7.29 21.88
N GLU A 393 -15.97 7.31 21.59
CA GLU A 393 -15.05 8.37 22.05
C GLU A 393 -15.10 9.59 21.14
N GLU A 394 -15.18 10.79 21.72
CA GLU A 394 -15.11 12.06 20.99
C GLU A 394 -13.66 12.43 20.62
N GLN A 395 -12.70 11.92 21.38
CA GLN A 395 -11.28 12.19 21.20
C GLN A 395 -10.45 10.92 21.41
N TRP A 396 -9.36 10.79 20.66
CA TRP A 396 -8.38 9.74 20.84
C TRP A 396 -6.97 10.30 20.58
N ASN A 397 -6.07 10.23 21.59
CA ASN A 397 -4.70 10.72 21.51
C ASN A 397 -4.56 12.14 20.88
N GLY A 398 -5.42 13.07 21.31
CA GLY A 398 -5.42 14.44 20.81
C GLY A 398 -6.16 14.63 19.47
N ILE A 399 -6.55 13.55 18.79
CA ILE A 399 -7.35 13.62 17.57
C ILE A 399 -8.82 13.81 17.95
N ASN A 400 -9.48 14.84 17.40
CA ASN A 400 -10.92 15.04 17.53
C ASN A 400 -11.65 14.17 16.50
N LEU A 401 -12.41 13.18 16.98
CA LEU A 401 -13.12 12.21 16.14
C LEU A 401 -14.54 12.67 15.75
N THR A 402 -14.99 13.83 16.27
CA THR A 402 -16.35 14.38 15.98
C THR A 402 -16.41 15.22 14.72
N GLN A 403 -15.29 15.41 14.03
CA GLN A 403 -15.14 16.21 12.82
C GLN A 403 -14.28 15.49 11.80
N PRO A 404 -14.25 15.95 10.52
CA PRO A 404 -13.34 15.39 9.54
C PRO A 404 -11.89 15.41 10.02
N LEU A 405 -11.20 14.28 9.82
CA LEU A 405 -9.83 14.11 10.28
C LEU A 405 -8.86 14.84 9.34
N GLU A 406 -7.84 15.42 9.94
CA GLU A 406 -6.74 16.05 9.19
C GLU A 406 -5.97 14.98 8.41
N GLN A 407 -5.58 15.32 7.17
CA GLN A 407 -4.73 14.44 6.37
C GLN A 407 -3.27 14.59 6.82
N PRO A 408 -2.53 13.48 6.97
CA PRO A 408 -1.11 13.54 7.24
C PRO A 408 -0.34 14.08 6.03
N VAL A 409 0.78 14.73 6.28
CA VAL A 409 1.65 15.30 5.24
C VAL A 409 2.55 14.25 4.57
N GLY A 410 2.57 13.04 5.10
CA GLY A 410 3.33 11.91 4.56
C GLY A 410 3.09 10.65 5.38
N LEU A 411 3.82 9.59 5.07
CA LEU A 411 3.78 8.32 5.79
C LEU A 411 5.08 8.16 6.60
N ASN A 412 5.00 7.41 7.69
CA ASN A 412 6.15 6.94 8.46
C ASN A 412 7.15 8.04 8.81
N LYS A 413 6.87 8.74 9.91
CA LYS A 413 7.66 9.87 10.40
C LYS A 413 8.97 9.41 11.02
N TYR A 414 10.08 9.94 10.53
CA TYR A 414 11.40 9.79 11.12
C TYR A 414 12.02 11.16 11.42
N ALA A 415 12.61 11.28 12.59
CA ALA A 415 13.40 12.47 12.91
C ALA A 415 14.73 12.41 12.14
N TRP A 416 15.15 13.55 11.57
CA TRP A 416 16.48 13.68 10.99
C TRP A 416 17.55 13.61 12.10
N GLN A 417 18.61 12.80 11.91
CA GLN A 417 19.69 12.57 12.90
C GLN A 417 20.98 13.25 12.50
#